data_80bffd211d89652db67da6cb7f406c79
#
_entry.id   80bffd211d89652db67da6cb7f406c79
#
_cell.length_a   1.000
_cell.length_b   1.000
_cell.length_c   1.000
_cell.angle_alpha   90.00
_cell.angle_beta   90.00
_cell.angle_gamma   90.00
#
_symmetry.space_group_name_H-M   'P 1'
#
loop_
_entity.id
_entity.type
_entity.pdbx_description
1 polymer ?
#
loop_
_entity_poly.entity_id
_entity_poly.type
_entity_poly.pdbx_seq_one_letter_code
_entity_poly.pdbx_strand_id
1 'polypeptide(L)'
;MELTLNQQAISLAALMFVRGSASFESSLHDEEIAALQVLKQVKAVVPGVVNSQDALCAFCGLYRGPIFRTDDGLMVQCPDCGPFALDPASQRSWRLDDEWLIRKLRGALDISPHATATQIVDGVWDIGRYKKRPVVLARRIDLVERHGLRIFHGPEPRSQSWVITPRPLVRQPLDPLAGMATWWQLEDRFALHGMALRLLGDDPEDKVDSNGMVIPMAVHGPFSHDFAWVHLEGWPHGPIRLTEAQARLFAVLWEYRHQAQSAEFLMRQAGLASDKPMDVFKVKAANRGDPLYEGPIYAYEQLVSRQRRLGLYQLTWVQSNA
;
A
#
# COMPACT_ATOMS: atom_id res chain seq x y z
N MET A 1 8.86 -13.24 10.98
CA MET A 1 9.82 -12.12 11.17
C MET A 1 9.10 -11.10 12.01
N GLU A 2 9.52 -10.92 13.26
CA GLU A 2 8.95 -9.90 14.15
C GLU A 2 9.31 -8.51 13.63
N LEU A 3 8.32 -7.63 13.58
CA LEU A 3 8.54 -6.23 13.22
C LEU A 3 9.29 -5.54 14.37
N THR A 4 10.25 -4.67 14.05
CA THR A 4 10.86 -3.82 15.07
C THR A 4 9.83 -2.87 15.66
N LEU A 5 10.04 -2.39 16.89
CA LEU A 5 9.15 -1.44 17.54
C LEU A 5 8.89 -0.17 16.69
N ASN A 6 9.91 0.30 15.97
CA ASN A 6 9.78 1.44 15.08
C ASN A 6 8.91 1.14 13.85
N GLN A 7 8.95 -0.09 13.33
CA GLN A 7 8.06 -0.54 12.25
C GLN A 7 6.63 -0.69 12.75
N GLN A 8 6.43 -1.23 13.96
CA GLN A 8 5.12 -1.30 14.60
C GLN A 8 4.53 0.11 14.81
N ALA A 9 5.36 1.09 15.23
CA ALA A 9 4.93 2.46 15.41
C ALA A 9 4.47 3.13 14.09
N ILE A 10 5.17 2.89 12.95
CA ILE A 10 4.72 3.37 11.65
C ILE A 10 3.43 2.67 11.22
N SER A 11 3.30 1.37 11.44
CA SER A 11 2.07 0.62 11.12
C SER A 11 0.88 1.15 11.93
N LEU A 12 1.08 1.44 13.22
CA LEU A 12 0.04 2.05 14.05
C LEU A 12 -0.30 3.47 13.58
N ALA A 13 0.71 4.29 13.25
CA ALA A 13 0.49 5.63 12.71
C ALA A 13 -0.31 5.59 11.40
N ALA A 14 0.01 4.66 10.50
CA ALA A 14 -0.70 4.44 9.25
C ALA A 14 -2.17 4.05 9.49
N LEU A 15 -2.42 3.12 10.42
CA LEU A 15 -3.77 2.71 10.82
C LEU A 15 -4.59 3.87 11.39
N MET A 16 -3.98 4.68 12.28
CA MET A 16 -4.63 5.88 12.84
C MET A 16 -4.90 6.92 11.76
N PHE A 17 -4.00 7.07 10.79
CA PHE A 17 -4.17 7.98 9.66
C PHE A 17 -5.34 7.55 8.76
N VAL A 18 -5.46 6.25 8.43
CA VAL A 18 -6.61 5.71 7.67
C VAL A 18 -7.93 6.04 8.37
N ARG A 19 -7.99 5.82 9.67
CA ARG A 19 -9.22 6.04 10.46
C ARG A 19 -9.61 7.51 10.51
N GLY A 20 -8.64 8.42 10.57
CA GLY A 20 -8.85 9.86 10.67
C GLY A 20 -9.55 10.32 11.96
N SER A 21 -9.84 9.40 12.87
CA SER A 21 -10.51 9.62 14.15
C SER A 21 -9.64 9.12 15.31
N ALA A 22 -9.96 9.58 16.51
CA ALA A 22 -9.29 9.10 17.70
C ALA A 22 -9.67 7.65 18.01
N SER A 23 -8.73 6.91 18.60
CA SER A 23 -8.93 5.56 19.09
C SER A 23 -8.64 5.52 20.61
N PHE A 24 -9.39 4.73 21.35
CA PHE A 24 -9.12 4.52 22.78
C PHE A 24 -7.83 3.71 22.97
N GLU A 25 -7.04 4.11 23.96
CA GLU A 25 -5.83 3.37 24.36
C GLU A 25 -6.17 1.94 24.80
N SER A 26 -7.27 1.76 25.51
CA SER A 26 -7.79 0.45 25.95
C SER A 26 -8.28 -0.47 24.81
N SER A 27 -8.41 0.04 23.59
CA SER A 27 -8.78 -0.78 22.42
C SER A 27 -7.59 -1.32 21.67
N LEU A 28 -6.37 -1.01 22.10
CA LEU A 28 -5.11 -1.43 21.49
C LEU A 28 -4.60 -2.72 22.14
N HIS A 29 -3.93 -3.56 21.35
CA HIS A 29 -3.19 -4.71 21.84
C HIS A 29 -1.87 -4.28 22.48
N ASP A 30 -1.24 -5.13 23.29
CA ASP A 30 0.00 -4.81 23.99
C ASP A 30 1.12 -4.28 23.09
N GLU A 31 1.27 -4.87 21.91
CA GLU A 31 2.25 -4.42 20.90
C GLU A 31 1.92 -3.03 20.38
N GLU A 32 0.64 -2.74 20.14
CA GLU A 32 0.17 -1.43 19.71
C GLU A 32 0.31 -0.37 20.81
N ILE A 33 0.16 -0.76 22.09
CA ILE A 33 0.41 0.11 23.24
C ILE A 33 1.89 0.52 23.27
N ALA A 34 2.81 -0.43 23.09
CA ALA A 34 4.24 -0.12 23.00
C ALA A 34 4.55 0.81 21.82
N ALA A 35 3.96 0.55 20.65
CA ALA A 35 4.07 1.42 19.48
C ALA A 35 3.48 2.81 19.74
N LEU A 36 2.35 2.92 20.43
CA LEU A 36 1.74 4.20 20.84
C LEU A 36 2.67 5.01 21.74
N GLN A 37 3.41 4.39 22.66
CA GLN A 37 4.38 5.11 23.50
C GLN A 37 5.48 5.76 22.64
N VAL A 38 5.97 5.06 21.60
CA VAL A 38 6.91 5.64 20.64
C VAL A 38 6.29 6.86 19.94
N LEU A 39 5.04 6.73 19.46
CA LEU A 39 4.34 7.83 18.80
C LEU A 39 4.12 9.04 19.73
N LYS A 40 3.84 8.79 21.01
CA LYS A 40 3.75 9.85 22.04
C LYS A 40 5.09 10.56 22.24
N GLN A 41 6.18 9.81 22.34
CA GLN A 41 7.54 10.37 22.52
C GLN A 41 7.95 11.26 21.35
N VAL A 42 7.63 10.87 20.12
CA VAL A 42 7.93 11.68 18.93
C VAL A 42 6.86 12.74 18.63
N LYS A 43 5.88 12.90 19.53
CA LYS A 43 4.76 13.85 19.41
C LYS A 43 3.95 13.67 18.10
N ALA A 44 3.80 12.43 17.66
CA ALA A 44 3.02 12.07 16.47
C ALA A 44 1.53 12.02 16.73
N VAL A 45 1.15 11.84 17.99
CA VAL A 45 -0.25 11.72 18.39
C VAL A 45 -0.63 12.82 19.36
N VAL A 46 -1.89 13.24 19.27
CA VAL A 46 -2.50 14.23 20.15
C VAL A 46 -3.73 13.62 20.83
N PRO A 47 -4.10 14.09 22.03
CA PRO A 47 -5.35 13.70 22.65
C PRO A 47 -6.50 13.94 21.69
N GLY A 48 -7.38 12.97 21.56
CA GLY A 48 -8.55 13.02 20.70
C GLY A 48 -9.83 12.88 21.50
N VAL A 49 -10.94 13.26 20.88
CA VAL A 49 -12.27 12.97 21.40
C VAL A 49 -12.81 11.79 20.60
N VAL A 50 -13.14 10.70 21.28
CA VAL A 50 -13.85 9.59 20.65
C VAL A 50 -15.33 9.80 20.88
N ASN A 51 -16.07 10.01 19.82
CA ASN A 51 -17.53 10.00 19.84
C ASN A 51 -18.05 8.55 19.78
N SER A 52 -17.31 7.59 20.36
CA SER A 52 -17.78 6.22 20.44
C SER A 52 -18.85 6.13 21.53
N GLN A 53 -19.98 5.57 21.15
CA GLN A 53 -21.04 5.24 22.10
C GLN A 53 -20.81 3.88 22.77
N ASP A 54 -19.73 3.16 22.37
CA ASP A 54 -19.45 1.80 22.81
C ASP A 54 -18.01 1.63 23.33
N ALA A 55 -17.84 0.82 24.37
CA ALA A 55 -16.53 0.41 24.86
C ALA A 55 -16.43 -1.12 25.00
N LEU A 56 -15.21 -1.63 24.89
CA LEU A 56 -14.92 -3.05 25.12
C LEU A 56 -15.05 -3.38 26.60
N CYS A 57 -15.65 -4.52 26.93
CA CYS A 57 -15.73 -5.00 28.31
C CYS A 57 -14.33 -5.28 28.87
N ALA A 58 -13.99 -4.62 29.97
CA ALA A 58 -12.70 -4.77 30.64
C ALA A 58 -12.51 -6.16 31.29
N PHE A 59 -13.60 -6.91 31.51
CA PHE A 59 -13.56 -8.21 32.19
C PHE A 59 -13.44 -9.37 31.21
N CYS A 60 -14.30 -9.41 30.17
CA CYS A 60 -14.25 -10.51 29.19
C CYS A 60 -13.44 -10.20 27.92
N GLY A 61 -13.23 -8.94 27.62
CA GLY A 61 -12.51 -8.53 26.38
C GLY A 61 -13.23 -8.89 25.06
N LEU A 62 -14.45 -9.42 25.13
CA LEU A 62 -15.17 -9.95 23.96
C LEU A 62 -16.33 -9.06 23.53
N TYR A 63 -17.03 -8.48 24.46
CA TYR A 63 -18.24 -7.71 24.19
C TYR A 63 -17.97 -6.21 24.16
N ARG A 64 -18.50 -5.52 23.15
CA ARG A 64 -18.58 -4.06 23.10
C ARG A 64 -19.97 -3.62 23.50
N GLY A 65 -20.08 -2.88 24.60
CA GLY A 65 -21.34 -2.38 25.12
C GLY A 65 -21.46 -0.86 25.01
N PRO A 66 -22.69 -0.35 25.04
CA PRO A 66 -22.93 1.08 25.03
C PRO A 66 -22.36 1.76 26.28
N ILE A 67 -21.78 2.94 26.08
CA ILE A 67 -21.34 3.82 27.16
C ILE A 67 -22.51 4.69 27.57
N PHE A 68 -22.84 4.70 28.86
CA PHE A 68 -23.86 5.60 29.42
C PHE A 68 -23.28 6.36 30.61
N ARG A 69 -23.80 7.55 30.85
CA ARG A 69 -23.37 8.41 31.96
C ARG A 69 -24.28 8.20 33.14
N THR A 70 -23.68 8.02 34.30
CA THR A 70 -24.34 8.02 35.61
C THR A 70 -23.77 9.16 36.46
N ASP A 71 -24.33 9.36 37.66
CA ASP A 71 -23.81 10.37 38.60
C ASP A 71 -22.40 10.01 39.08
N ASP A 72 -22.04 8.72 39.05
CA ASP A 72 -20.72 8.19 39.45
C ASP A 72 -19.69 8.16 38.30
N GLY A 73 -20.09 8.56 37.09
CA GLY A 73 -19.17 8.59 35.93
C GLY A 73 -19.70 7.86 34.69
N LEU A 74 -18.78 7.40 33.86
CA LEU A 74 -19.12 6.62 32.65
C LEU A 74 -19.14 5.13 32.98
N MET A 75 -20.20 4.48 32.54
CA MET A 75 -20.45 3.06 32.73
C MET A 75 -20.61 2.34 31.41
N VAL A 76 -20.30 1.07 31.36
CA VAL A 76 -20.57 0.17 30.22
C VAL A 76 -21.38 -1.00 30.71
N GLN A 77 -22.39 -1.43 29.95
CA GLN A 77 -23.17 -2.62 30.20
C GLN A 77 -22.65 -3.78 29.38
N CYS A 78 -22.11 -4.79 30.04
CA CYS A 78 -21.80 -6.08 29.41
C CYS A 78 -22.91 -7.09 29.76
N PRO A 79 -23.47 -7.82 28.77
CA PRO A 79 -24.51 -8.81 29.06
C PRO A 79 -24.03 -9.95 29.98
N ASP A 80 -22.77 -10.34 29.85
CA ASP A 80 -22.21 -11.47 30.59
C ASP A 80 -21.58 -11.08 31.95
N CYS A 81 -20.93 -9.89 31.99
CA CYS A 81 -20.18 -9.44 33.17
C CYS A 81 -20.94 -8.41 34.02
N GLY A 82 -22.06 -7.89 33.52
CA GLY A 82 -22.82 -6.82 34.19
C GLY A 82 -22.26 -5.41 33.89
N PRO A 83 -22.81 -4.38 34.57
CA PRO A 83 -22.35 -3.02 34.47
C PRO A 83 -21.01 -2.83 35.19
N PHE A 84 -20.12 -2.04 34.57
CA PHE A 84 -18.85 -1.66 35.20
C PHE A 84 -18.48 -0.21 34.85
N ALA A 85 -17.78 0.42 35.77
CA ALA A 85 -17.28 1.77 35.58
C ALA A 85 -16.12 1.76 34.60
N LEU A 86 -16.13 2.69 33.64
CA LEU A 86 -14.98 2.94 32.78
C LEU A 86 -13.90 3.69 33.60
N ASP A 87 -12.73 3.09 33.73
CA ASP A 87 -11.57 3.79 34.26
C ASP A 87 -11.30 5.05 33.43
N PRO A 88 -11.16 6.24 34.05
CA PRO A 88 -10.75 7.45 33.34
C PRO A 88 -9.47 7.30 32.52
N ALA A 89 -8.54 6.44 32.93
CA ALA A 89 -7.35 6.12 32.16
C ALA A 89 -7.66 5.34 30.88
N SER A 90 -8.67 4.45 30.92
CA SER A 90 -9.14 3.69 29.75
C SER A 90 -9.87 4.55 28.72
N GLN A 91 -10.31 5.75 29.10
CA GLN A 91 -10.97 6.72 28.23
C GLN A 91 -9.98 7.61 27.47
N ARG A 92 -8.68 7.49 27.77
CA ARG A 92 -7.67 8.21 27.00
C ARG A 92 -7.74 7.76 25.55
N SER A 93 -7.93 8.73 24.69
CA SER A 93 -7.98 8.49 23.26
C SER A 93 -6.95 9.35 22.54
N TRP A 94 -6.43 8.79 21.47
CA TRP A 94 -5.35 9.38 20.71
C TRP A 94 -5.71 9.38 19.23
N ARG A 95 -5.38 10.45 18.53
CA ARG A 95 -5.44 10.52 17.08
C ARG A 95 -4.07 10.92 16.54
N LEU A 96 -3.77 10.46 15.34
CA LEU A 96 -2.57 10.93 14.65
C LEU A 96 -2.71 12.42 14.37
N ASP A 97 -1.63 13.17 14.55
CA ASP A 97 -1.51 14.53 14.08
C ASP A 97 -1.12 14.52 12.59
N ASP A 98 -2.06 14.85 11.73
CA ASP A 98 -1.86 14.87 10.28
C ASP A 98 -0.73 15.85 9.89
N GLU A 99 -0.64 16.99 10.57
CA GLU A 99 0.41 17.98 10.30
C GLU A 99 1.79 17.44 10.69
N TRP A 100 1.87 16.64 11.77
CA TRP A 100 3.09 15.95 12.12
C TRP A 100 3.51 14.98 11.01
N LEU A 101 2.59 14.15 10.53
CA LEU A 101 2.87 13.18 9.46
C LEU A 101 3.33 13.89 8.19
N ILE A 102 2.60 14.91 7.75
CA ILE A 102 2.94 15.72 6.57
C ILE A 102 4.34 16.33 6.72
N ARG A 103 4.61 16.97 7.86
CA ARG A 103 5.90 17.60 8.12
C ARG A 103 7.05 16.58 8.12
N LYS A 104 6.84 15.39 8.70
CA LYS A 104 7.85 14.33 8.75
C LYS A 104 8.10 13.71 7.38
N LEU A 105 7.07 13.46 6.58
CA LEU A 105 7.20 13.00 5.20
C LEU A 105 7.95 14.01 4.35
N ARG A 106 7.62 15.29 4.47
CA ARG A 106 8.35 16.35 3.76
C ARG A 106 9.82 16.38 4.12
N GLY A 107 10.15 16.25 5.41
CA GLY A 107 11.53 16.14 5.86
C GLY A 107 12.25 14.90 5.33
N ALA A 108 11.58 13.74 5.28
CA ALA A 108 12.14 12.50 4.76
C ALA A 108 12.39 12.54 3.25
N LEU A 109 11.61 13.34 2.52
CA LEU A 109 11.70 13.53 1.06
C LEU A 109 12.48 14.78 0.66
N ASP A 110 13.12 15.47 1.61
CA ASP A 110 13.84 16.72 1.36
C ASP A 110 12.99 17.77 0.62
N ILE A 111 11.69 17.80 0.91
CA ILE A 111 10.77 18.81 0.36
C ILE A 111 10.96 20.11 1.12
N SER A 112 11.14 21.21 0.36
CA SER A 112 11.39 22.54 0.95
C SER A 112 10.39 22.90 2.07
N PRO A 113 10.86 23.34 3.24
CA PRO A 113 9.99 23.74 4.35
C PRO A 113 9.11 24.95 4.01
N HIS A 114 9.51 25.77 3.02
CA HIS A 114 8.74 26.95 2.58
C HIS A 114 7.53 26.60 1.70
N ALA A 115 7.50 25.42 1.10
CA ALA A 115 6.30 24.97 0.39
C ALA A 115 5.20 24.67 1.42
N THR A 116 3.97 25.11 1.19
CA THR A 116 2.83 24.78 2.04
C THR A 116 2.16 23.49 1.54
N ALA A 117 1.82 22.61 2.47
CA ALA A 117 0.95 21.50 2.14
C ALA A 117 -0.48 22.01 1.92
N THR A 118 -1.14 21.55 0.87
CA THR A 118 -2.49 21.99 0.52
C THR A 118 -3.43 20.81 0.47
N GLN A 119 -4.53 20.89 1.19
CA GLN A 119 -5.58 19.88 1.12
C GLN A 119 -6.34 20.01 -0.21
N ILE A 120 -6.30 18.97 -1.04
CA ILE A 120 -6.97 18.93 -2.35
C ILE A 120 -8.45 18.60 -2.19
N VAL A 121 -8.71 17.55 -1.42
CA VAL A 121 -10.02 17.09 -0.94
C VAL A 121 -9.86 16.55 0.47
N ASP A 122 -10.95 16.29 1.16
CA ASP A 122 -10.87 15.70 2.50
C ASP A 122 -10.11 14.37 2.48
N GLY A 123 -9.09 14.28 3.34
CA GLY A 123 -8.21 13.11 3.41
C GLY A 123 -7.15 12.99 2.31
N VAL A 124 -6.96 14.03 1.46
CA VAL A 124 -5.94 14.05 0.41
C VAL A 124 -5.22 15.41 0.37
N TRP A 125 -3.89 15.37 0.43
CA TRP A 125 -3.03 16.56 0.43
C TRP A 125 -1.99 16.53 -0.68
N ASP A 126 -1.72 17.67 -1.28
CA ASP A 126 -0.47 17.93 -1.98
C ASP A 126 0.55 18.37 -0.93
N ILE A 127 1.60 17.60 -0.75
CA ILE A 127 2.62 17.89 0.26
C ILE A 127 3.91 18.51 -0.32
N GLY A 128 3.90 18.81 -1.60
CA GLY A 128 5.00 19.47 -2.31
C GLY A 128 5.59 18.61 -3.42
N ARG A 129 6.86 18.81 -3.75
CA ARG A 129 7.53 18.12 -4.87
C ARG A 129 8.78 17.39 -4.38
N TYR A 130 8.89 16.13 -4.76
CA TYR A 130 10.08 15.30 -4.59
C TYR A 130 10.65 14.94 -5.96
N LYS A 131 11.94 15.16 -6.20
CA LYS A 131 12.58 14.98 -7.52
C LYS A 131 11.78 15.62 -8.67
N LYS A 132 11.34 16.86 -8.47
CA LYS A 132 10.52 17.64 -9.40
C LYS A 132 9.09 17.15 -9.63
N ARG A 133 8.69 16.00 -9.07
CA ARG A 133 7.34 15.44 -9.20
C ARG A 133 6.48 15.80 -8.00
N PRO A 134 5.19 16.09 -8.19
CA PRO A 134 4.26 16.31 -7.09
C PRO A 134 4.16 15.09 -6.19
N VAL A 135 4.00 15.32 -4.89
CA VAL A 135 3.76 14.27 -3.89
C VAL A 135 2.38 14.45 -3.30
N VAL A 136 1.55 13.46 -3.46
CA VAL A 136 0.19 13.39 -2.91
C VAL A 136 0.18 12.42 -1.74
N LEU A 137 -0.25 12.88 -0.57
CA LEU A 137 -0.52 12.04 0.59
C LEU A 137 -2.02 11.83 0.70
N ALA A 138 -2.47 10.59 0.82
CA ALA A 138 -3.89 10.31 1.01
C ALA A 138 -4.11 9.29 2.13
N ARG A 139 -5.22 9.44 2.87
CA ARG A 139 -5.60 8.51 3.94
C ARG A 139 -5.86 7.11 3.41
N ARG A 140 -6.42 7.00 2.22
CA ARG A 140 -6.78 5.74 1.57
C ARG A 140 -6.65 5.87 0.07
N ILE A 141 -6.29 4.77 -0.57
CA ILE A 141 -6.12 4.72 -2.02
C ILE A 141 -7.42 4.97 -2.78
N ASP A 142 -8.56 4.48 -2.27
CA ASP A 142 -9.87 4.68 -2.90
C ASP A 142 -10.29 6.16 -2.99
N LEU A 143 -9.76 7.02 -2.11
CA LEU A 143 -9.96 8.48 -2.23
C LEU A 143 -9.23 9.03 -3.46
N VAL A 144 -8.03 8.50 -3.74
CA VAL A 144 -7.25 8.92 -4.91
C VAL A 144 -7.92 8.44 -6.19
N GLU A 145 -8.40 7.20 -6.23
CA GLU A 145 -9.16 6.66 -7.37
C GLU A 145 -10.42 7.49 -7.64
N ARG A 146 -11.22 7.73 -6.59
CA ARG A 146 -12.48 8.47 -6.68
C ARG A 146 -12.31 9.90 -7.16
N HIS A 147 -11.24 10.56 -6.74
CA HIS A 147 -10.96 11.96 -7.03
C HIS A 147 -9.83 12.18 -8.04
N GLY A 148 -9.43 11.13 -8.77
CA GLY A 148 -8.28 11.12 -9.68
C GLY A 148 -8.28 12.27 -10.68
N LEU A 149 -9.41 12.60 -11.29
CA LEU A 149 -9.54 13.76 -12.19
C LEU A 149 -9.15 15.07 -11.51
N ARG A 150 -9.61 15.31 -10.29
CA ARG A 150 -9.28 16.51 -9.53
C ARG A 150 -7.84 16.54 -9.06
N ILE A 151 -7.28 15.37 -8.73
CA ILE A 151 -5.91 15.23 -8.24
C ILE A 151 -4.90 15.38 -9.37
N PHE A 152 -5.12 14.69 -10.50
CA PHE A 152 -4.12 14.58 -11.59
C PHE A 152 -4.33 15.53 -12.75
N HIS A 153 -5.57 16.01 -12.96
CA HIS A 153 -5.95 16.89 -14.08
C HIS A 153 -6.38 18.29 -13.63
N GLY A 154 -5.91 18.73 -12.45
CA GLY A 154 -6.08 20.11 -11.98
C GLY A 154 -5.33 21.13 -12.84
N PRO A 155 -5.34 22.44 -12.45
CA PRO A 155 -4.68 23.52 -13.22
C PRO A 155 -3.18 23.27 -13.48
N GLU A 156 -2.52 22.53 -12.61
CA GLU A 156 -1.18 21.98 -12.82
C GLU A 156 -1.27 20.47 -13.06
N PRO A 157 -0.92 19.98 -14.27
CA PRO A 157 -0.90 18.55 -14.55
C PRO A 157 0.03 17.82 -13.57
N ARG A 158 -0.54 16.87 -12.81
CA ARG A 158 0.19 16.06 -11.83
C ARG A 158 0.47 14.65 -12.35
N SER A 159 0.53 14.47 -13.67
CA SER A 159 0.97 13.22 -14.28
C SER A 159 2.34 12.83 -13.73
N GLN A 160 2.52 11.54 -13.42
CA GLN A 160 3.72 11.00 -12.78
C GLN A 160 3.95 11.45 -11.32
N SER A 161 2.91 11.79 -10.58
CA SER A 161 2.99 12.09 -9.16
C SER A 161 3.45 10.88 -8.34
N TRP A 162 4.07 11.16 -7.18
CA TRP A 162 4.21 10.19 -6.12
C TRP A 162 2.93 10.21 -5.28
N VAL A 163 2.33 9.05 -5.07
CA VAL A 163 1.15 8.92 -4.20
C VAL A 163 1.52 8.06 -3.00
N ILE A 164 1.43 8.64 -1.81
CA ILE A 164 1.72 7.96 -0.55
C ILE A 164 0.40 7.67 0.15
N THR A 165 0.15 6.42 0.48
CA THR A 165 -0.99 6.01 1.29
C THR A 165 -0.57 4.95 2.30
N PRO A 166 -1.30 4.78 3.40
CA PRO A 166 -1.24 3.56 4.18
C PRO A 166 -1.54 2.33 3.33
N ARG A 167 -1.08 1.17 3.79
CA ARG A 167 -1.42 -0.11 3.16
C ARG A 167 -2.92 -0.32 3.19
N PRO A 168 -3.56 -0.72 2.07
CA PRO A 168 -4.98 -1.01 2.04
C PRO A 168 -5.33 -2.15 3.00
N LEU A 169 -6.44 -2.03 3.73
CA LEU A 169 -6.94 -3.09 4.61
C LEU A 169 -7.39 -4.33 3.82
N VAL A 170 -7.87 -4.12 2.60
CA VAL A 170 -8.22 -5.19 1.66
C VAL A 170 -7.13 -5.23 0.59
N ARG A 171 -6.54 -6.41 0.39
CA ARG A 171 -5.48 -6.60 -0.60
C ARG A 171 -6.03 -6.29 -2.00
N GLN A 172 -5.41 -5.33 -2.65
CA GLN A 172 -5.67 -5.05 -4.07
C GLN A 172 -4.66 -5.82 -4.92
N PRO A 173 -5.11 -6.59 -5.90
CA PRO A 173 -4.22 -7.42 -6.72
C PRO A 173 -3.34 -6.60 -7.67
N LEU A 174 -3.77 -5.39 -8.04
CA LEU A 174 -3.09 -4.49 -8.96
C LEU A 174 -2.96 -3.09 -8.36
N ASP A 175 -1.96 -2.33 -8.84
CA ASP A 175 -1.84 -0.91 -8.53
C ASP A 175 -2.96 -0.13 -9.25
N PRO A 176 -3.91 0.45 -8.51
CA PRO A 176 -5.01 1.20 -9.10
C PRO A 176 -4.57 2.49 -9.79
N LEU A 177 -3.32 2.93 -9.56
CA LEU A 177 -2.75 4.14 -10.14
C LEU A 177 -1.79 3.86 -11.28
N ALA A 178 -1.69 2.60 -11.73
CA ALA A 178 -0.77 2.21 -12.79
C ALA A 178 -0.88 3.13 -14.02
N GLY A 179 0.26 3.69 -14.43
CA GLY A 179 0.35 4.63 -15.57
C GLY A 179 -0.05 6.08 -15.27
N MET A 180 -0.67 6.38 -14.12
CA MET A 180 -1.03 7.74 -13.70
C MET A 180 -0.08 8.30 -12.66
N ALA A 181 0.36 7.48 -11.72
CA ALA A 181 1.23 7.88 -10.61
C ALA A 181 2.07 6.69 -10.14
N THR A 182 3.11 6.97 -9.37
CA THR A 182 3.87 5.95 -8.64
C THR A 182 3.31 5.86 -7.23
N TRP A 183 2.80 4.68 -6.86
CA TRP A 183 2.19 4.46 -5.56
C TRP A 183 3.19 3.90 -4.55
N TRP A 184 3.28 4.54 -3.39
CA TRP A 184 4.07 4.12 -2.24
C TRP A 184 3.19 3.84 -1.04
N GLN A 185 3.35 2.67 -0.46
CA GLN A 185 2.75 2.37 0.84
C GLN A 185 3.63 2.94 1.95
N LEU A 186 3.02 3.66 2.88
CA LEU A 186 3.70 4.38 3.95
C LEU A 186 4.59 3.44 4.77
N GLU A 187 4.07 2.29 5.16
CA GLU A 187 4.74 1.30 6.00
C GLU A 187 5.90 0.59 5.30
N ASP A 188 5.88 0.52 3.97
CA ASP A 188 6.91 -0.16 3.18
C ASP A 188 8.06 0.78 2.82
N ARG A 189 7.78 2.08 2.75
CA ARG A 189 8.73 3.08 2.27
C ARG A 189 9.31 3.98 3.35
N PHE A 190 8.73 3.99 4.54
CA PHE A 190 9.19 4.86 5.60
C PHE A 190 9.35 4.13 6.92
N ALA A 191 10.33 4.55 7.71
CA ALA A 191 10.54 4.08 9.08
C ALA A 191 10.86 5.24 10.01
N LEU A 192 10.45 5.09 11.27
CA LEU A 192 10.89 5.98 12.34
C LEU A 192 12.36 5.69 12.69
N HIS A 193 13.16 6.75 12.77
CA HIS A 193 14.52 6.69 13.25
C HIS A 193 14.74 7.85 14.25
N GLY A 194 14.65 7.55 15.53
CA GLY A 194 14.55 8.57 16.56
C GLY A 194 13.34 9.48 16.37
N MET A 195 13.57 10.78 16.27
CA MET A 195 12.51 11.78 16.06
C MET A 195 12.19 12.04 14.58
N ALA A 196 12.89 11.40 13.65
CA ALA A 196 12.76 11.60 12.22
C ALA A 196 12.06 10.43 11.54
N LEU A 197 11.34 10.72 10.46
CA LEU A 197 10.92 9.73 9.49
C LEU A 197 12.01 9.63 8.42
N ARG A 198 12.38 8.43 8.02
CA ARG A 198 13.36 8.20 6.95
C ARG A 198 12.72 7.39 5.83
N LEU A 199 13.04 7.74 4.60
CA LEU A 199 12.74 6.94 3.43
C LEU A 199 13.60 5.66 3.50
N LEU A 200 12.98 4.49 3.37
CA LEU A 200 13.64 3.19 3.36
C LEU A 200 14.06 2.83 1.93
N GLY A 201 15.30 2.38 1.82
CA GLY A 201 15.89 1.98 0.54
C GLY A 201 16.40 3.17 -0.26
N ASP A 202 17.38 2.87 -1.11
CA ASP A 202 17.71 3.78 -2.18
C ASP A 202 16.44 3.96 -3.00
N ASP A 203 16.12 5.20 -3.26
CA ASP A 203 15.21 5.53 -4.34
C ASP A 203 15.72 4.72 -5.52
N PRO A 204 14.92 3.83 -6.12
CA PRO A 204 15.39 3.24 -7.34
C PRO A 204 15.78 4.44 -8.19
N GLU A 205 17.09 4.59 -8.46
CA GLU A 205 17.52 5.55 -9.46
C GLU A 205 16.54 5.37 -10.58
N ASP A 206 15.79 6.41 -10.90
CA ASP A 206 14.71 6.34 -11.88
C ASP A 206 15.35 5.83 -13.18
N LYS A 207 15.48 4.49 -13.30
CA LYS A 207 15.82 3.89 -14.57
C LYS A 207 14.66 4.25 -15.47
N VAL A 208 14.88 5.22 -16.30
CA VAL A 208 13.93 5.62 -17.35
C VAL A 208 14.16 4.71 -18.55
N ASP A 209 13.09 4.22 -19.12
CA ASP A 209 13.16 3.54 -20.40
C ASP A 209 13.53 4.53 -21.52
N SER A 210 13.73 4.02 -22.73
CA SER A 210 14.04 4.83 -23.92
C SER A 210 13.01 5.93 -24.22
N ASN A 211 11.81 5.87 -23.62
CA ASN A 211 10.72 6.83 -23.76
C ASN A 211 10.62 7.81 -22.59
N GLY A 212 11.58 7.77 -21.64
CA GLY A 212 11.56 8.63 -20.44
C GLY A 212 10.58 8.19 -19.36
N MET A 213 10.04 6.96 -19.44
CA MET A 213 9.15 6.41 -18.44
C MET A 213 9.96 5.73 -17.33
N VAL A 214 9.61 6.03 -16.09
CA VAL A 214 10.23 5.42 -14.90
C VAL A 214 9.96 3.93 -14.88
N ILE A 215 11.01 3.14 -14.71
CA ILE A 215 10.95 1.69 -14.59
C ILE A 215 10.89 1.35 -13.10
N PRO A 216 9.76 0.84 -12.57
CA PRO A 216 9.63 0.48 -11.16
C PRO A 216 10.56 -0.68 -10.78
N MET A 217 11.01 -0.71 -9.52
CA MET A 217 11.78 -1.84 -8.99
C MET A 217 10.99 -3.15 -8.97
N ALA A 218 11.71 -4.26 -9.04
CA ALA A 218 11.18 -5.58 -8.79
C ALA A 218 10.81 -5.73 -7.29
N VAL A 219 9.55 -6.08 -7.01
CA VAL A 219 8.98 -6.23 -5.67
C VAL A 219 8.43 -7.65 -5.45
N HIS A 220 7.80 -8.20 -6.47
CA HIS A 220 7.22 -9.54 -6.46
C HIS A 220 8.11 -10.51 -7.26
N GLY A 221 9.25 -10.92 -6.68
CA GLY A 221 10.27 -11.64 -7.42
C GLY A 221 10.81 -10.77 -8.55
N PRO A 222 10.67 -11.15 -9.84
CA PRO A 222 11.13 -10.33 -10.95
C PRO A 222 10.15 -9.23 -11.35
N PHE A 223 8.95 -9.16 -10.75
CA PHE A 223 7.90 -8.23 -11.15
C PHE A 223 7.93 -6.95 -10.32
N SER A 224 7.59 -5.82 -10.97
CA SER A 224 7.23 -4.59 -10.26
C SER A 224 6.00 -4.81 -9.36
N HIS A 225 5.73 -3.88 -8.47
CA HIS A 225 4.60 -3.96 -7.55
C HIS A 225 3.25 -4.12 -8.27
N ASP A 226 3.09 -3.45 -9.40
CA ASP A 226 1.89 -3.45 -10.26
C ASP A 226 1.90 -4.52 -11.35
N PHE A 227 2.95 -5.36 -11.39
CA PHE A 227 3.19 -6.34 -12.45
C PHE A 227 3.30 -5.75 -13.87
N ALA A 228 3.41 -4.43 -14.01
CA ALA A 228 3.56 -3.78 -15.31
C ALA A 228 4.97 -3.96 -15.91
N TRP A 229 5.94 -4.37 -15.09
CA TRP A 229 7.32 -4.58 -15.49
C TRP A 229 7.88 -5.90 -14.98
N VAL A 230 8.76 -6.51 -15.79
CA VAL A 230 9.50 -7.73 -15.44
C VAL A 230 11.00 -7.48 -15.60
N HIS A 231 11.76 -7.83 -14.58
CA HIS A 231 13.22 -7.72 -14.53
C HIS A 231 13.84 -9.11 -14.67
N LEU A 232 14.42 -9.41 -15.81
CA LEU A 232 15.10 -10.68 -16.09
C LEU A 232 16.54 -10.42 -16.54
N GLU A 233 17.50 -10.98 -15.82
CA GLU A 233 18.92 -10.80 -16.11
C GLU A 233 19.33 -11.30 -17.51
N GLY A 234 18.66 -12.33 -18.02
CA GLY A 234 18.92 -12.87 -19.35
C GLY A 234 18.32 -12.06 -20.52
N TRP A 235 17.58 -10.99 -20.26
CA TRP A 235 17.01 -10.15 -21.32
C TRP A 235 17.93 -8.95 -21.60
N PRO A 236 18.50 -8.83 -22.82
CA PRO A 236 19.55 -7.82 -23.10
C PRO A 236 19.04 -6.38 -23.24
N HIS A 237 17.70 -6.18 -23.36
CA HIS A 237 17.11 -4.87 -23.61
C HIS A 237 16.61 -4.19 -22.33
N GLY A 238 17.01 -4.69 -21.15
CA GLY A 238 16.61 -4.12 -19.87
C GLY A 238 15.23 -4.61 -19.38
N PRO A 239 14.56 -3.87 -18.50
CA PRO A 239 13.27 -4.26 -17.97
C PRO A 239 12.20 -4.37 -19.06
N ILE A 240 11.38 -5.41 -18.95
CA ILE A 240 10.33 -5.74 -19.92
C ILE A 240 9.03 -5.11 -19.46
N ARG A 241 8.44 -4.29 -20.32
CA ARG A 241 7.12 -3.70 -20.07
C ARG A 241 6.03 -4.68 -20.51
N LEU A 242 5.02 -4.84 -19.66
CA LEU A 242 3.85 -5.67 -19.91
C LEU A 242 2.63 -4.82 -20.24
N THR A 243 1.74 -5.34 -21.06
CA THR A 243 0.38 -4.80 -21.21
C THR A 243 -0.46 -5.12 -19.98
N GLU A 244 -1.56 -4.40 -19.78
CA GLU A 244 -2.47 -4.63 -18.67
C GLU A 244 -2.96 -6.09 -18.57
N ALA A 245 -3.30 -6.71 -19.71
CA ALA A 245 -3.72 -8.10 -19.75
C ALA A 245 -2.60 -9.07 -19.33
N GLN A 246 -1.36 -8.82 -19.76
CA GLN A 246 -0.18 -9.60 -19.38
C GLN A 246 0.13 -9.43 -17.88
N ALA A 247 0.06 -8.20 -17.38
CA ALA A 247 0.27 -7.89 -15.96
C ALA A 247 -0.75 -8.61 -15.06
N ARG A 248 -2.04 -8.58 -15.40
CA ARG A 248 -3.10 -9.30 -14.69
C ARG A 248 -2.84 -10.80 -14.66
N LEU A 249 -2.44 -11.39 -15.78
CA LEU A 249 -2.15 -12.81 -15.84
C LEU A 249 -0.95 -13.19 -14.95
N PHE A 250 0.13 -12.41 -15.00
CA PHE A 250 1.28 -12.64 -14.12
C PHE A 250 0.96 -12.40 -12.64
N ALA A 251 0.10 -11.45 -12.30
CA ALA A 251 -0.36 -11.24 -10.94
C ALA A 251 -1.08 -12.48 -10.38
N VAL A 252 -1.97 -13.09 -11.17
CA VAL A 252 -2.65 -14.33 -10.79
C VAL A 252 -1.66 -15.49 -10.69
N LEU A 253 -0.74 -15.64 -11.65
CA LEU A 253 0.30 -16.66 -11.60
C LEU A 253 1.21 -16.51 -10.36
N TRP A 254 1.50 -15.29 -9.94
CA TRP A 254 2.27 -15.01 -8.74
C TRP A 254 1.50 -15.35 -7.45
N GLU A 255 0.21 -15.03 -7.41
CA GLU A 255 -0.64 -15.36 -6.27
C GLU A 255 -0.69 -16.88 -6.03
N TYR A 256 -0.82 -17.66 -7.12
CA TYR A 256 -0.88 -19.13 -7.07
C TYR A 256 0.46 -19.80 -7.40
N ARG A 257 1.61 -19.14 -7.26
CA ARG A 257 2.93 -19.61 -7.69
C ARG A 257 3.37 -20.96 -7.12
N HIS A 258 2.81 -21.37 -5.98
CA HIS A 258 3.11 -22.65 -5.36
C HIS A 258 2.26 -23.80 -5.86
N GLN A 259 1.29 -23.54 -6.75
CA GLN A 259 0.36 -24.53 -7.27
C GLN A 259 0.18 -24.37 -8.79
N ALA A 260 0.20 -25.49 -9.51
CA ALA A 260 -0.12 -25.50 -10.92
C ALA A 260 -1.65 -25.29 -11.11
N GLN A 261 -2.04 -24.39 -12.00
CA GLN A 261 -3.42 -24.01 -12.24
C GLN A 261 -3.83 -24.28 -13.69
N SER A 262 -5.12 -24.55 -13.92
CA SER A 262 -5.65 -24.73 -15.29
C SER A 262 -5.70 -23.39 -16.05
N ALA A 263 -5.67 -23.46 -17.38
CA ALA A 263 -5.83 -22.29 -18.23
C ALA A 263 -7.13 -21.53 -17.93
N GLU A 264 -8.25 -22.25 -17.83
CA GLU A 264 -9.57 -21.68 -17.53
C GLU A 264 -9.56 -20.91 -16.19
N PHE A 265 -8.98 -21.51 -15.15
CA PHE A 265 -8.88 -20.86 -13.84
C PHE A 265 -8.08 -19.55 -13.93
N LEU A 266 -6.88 -19.61 -14.54
CA LEU A 266 -6.01 -18.43 -14.65
C LEU A 266 -6.67 -17.30 -15.45
N MET A 267 -7.28 -17.61 -16.59
CA MET A 267 -7.90 -16.62 -17.45
C MET A 267 -9.12 -15.99 -16.79
N ARG A 268 -9.94 -16.78 -16.09
CA ARG A 268 -11.10 -16.27 -15.32
C ARG A 268 -10.66 -15.37 -14.17
N GLN A 269 -9.65 -15.76 -13.38
CA GLN A 269 -9.14 -14.95 -12.28
C GLN A 269 -8.50 -13.64 -12.75
N ALA A 270 -7.83 -13.67 -13.91
CA ALA A 270 -7.25 -12.48 -14.52
C ALA A 270 -8.30 -11.60 -15.23
N GLY A 271 -9.57 -12.02 -15.31
CA GLY A 271 -10.62 -11.27 -16.00
C GLY A 271 -10.38 -11.16 -17.52
N LEU A 272 -9.82 -12.21 -18.14
CA LEU A 272 -9.44 -12.24 -19.55
C LEU A 272 -10.37 -13.15 -20.36
N ALA A 273 -10.78 -12.68 -21.53
CA ALA A 273 -11.71 -13.39 -22.39
C ALA A 273 -11.07 -14.52 -23.23
N SER A 274 -9.73 -14.61 -23.27
CA SER A 274 -9.04 -15.68 -24.01
C SER A 274 -9.08 -17.01 -23.26
N ASP A 275 -9.09 -18.12 -23.98
CA ASP A 275 -9.11 -19.48 -23.41
C ASP A 275 -7.72 -19.98 -22.97
N LYS A 276 -6.65 -19.34 -23.47
CA LYS A 276 -5.27 -19.80 -23.24
C LYS A 276 -4.36 -18.66 -22.79
N PRO A 277 -3.57 -18.85 -21.72
CA PRO A 277 -2.60 -17.85 -21.24
C PRO A 277 -1.63 -17.36 -22.34
N MET A 278 -1.15 -18.25 -23.22
CA MET A 278 -0.22 -17.89 -24.30
C MET A 278 -0.83 -16.92 -25.32
N ASP A 279 -2.15 -16.89 -25.47
CA ASP A 279 -2.81 -15.99 -26.44
C ASP A 279 -2.64 -14.52 -26.08
N VAL A 280 -2.42 -14.22 -24.80
CA VAL A 280 -2.18 -12.86 -24.28
C VAL A 280 -0.81 -12.32 -24.71
N PHE A 281 0.10 -13.23 -25.10
CA PHE A 281 1.48 -12.89 -25.52
C PHE A 281 1.70 -13.00 -27.02
N LYS A 282 0.66 -13.27 -27.81
CA LYS A 282 0.79 -13.37 -29.26
C LYS A 282 1.18 -12.04 -29.91
N VAL A 283 2.24 -12.07 -30.71
CA VAL A 283 2.73 -10.92 -31.47
C VAL A 283 2.27 -11.02 -32.92
N LYS A 284 1.75 -9.91 -33.44
CA LYS A 284 1.42 -9.78 -34.87
C LYS A 284 2.70 -9.85 -35.71
N ALA A 285 2.60 -10.41 -36.91
CA ALA A 285 3.77 -10.59 -37.79
C ALA A 285 4.55 -9.29 -38.06
N ALA A 286 3.86 -8.14 -38.12
CA ALA A 286 4.46 -6.83 -38.32
C ALA A 286 5.35 -6.33 -37.16
N ASN A 287 5.17 -6.91 -35.96
CA ASN A 287 5.86 -6.49 -34.74
C ASN A 287 6.96 -7.51 -34.32
N ARG A 288 7.26 -8.48 -35.15
CA ARG A 288 8.34 -9.44 -34.88
C ARG A 288 9.69 -8.77 -34.99
N GLY A 289 10.60 -9.10 -34.09
CA GLY A 289 11.93 -8.48 -34.00
C GLY A 289 11.97 -7.18 -33.20
N ASP A 290 10.83 -6.67 -32.75
CA ASP A 290 10.79 -5.50 -31.88
C ASP A 290 10.86 -5.95 -30.40
N PRO A 291 11.88 -5.53 -29.65
CA PRO A 291 12.05 -5.90 -28.23
C PRO A 291 10.83 -5.58 -27.36
N LEU A 292 10.08 -4.54 -27.71
CA LEU A 292 8.86 -4.14 -26.97
C LEU A 292 7.78 -5.25 -26.99
N TYR A 293 7.70 -6.00 -28.07
CA TYR A 293 6.71 -7.06 -28.23
C TYR A 293 7.28 -8.47 -27.94
N GLU A 294 8.57 -8.66 -28.16
CA GLU A 294 9.24 -9.96 -27.88
C GLU A 294 9.58 -10.15 -26.42
N GLY A 295 9.87 -9.06 -25.68
CA GLY A 295 10.16 -9.13 -24.26
C GLY A 295 9.09 -9.83 -23.43
N PRO A 296 7.79 -9.49 -23.55
CA PRO A 296 6.73 -10.18 -22.83
C PRO A 296 6.64 -11.67 -23.14
N ILE A 297 6.89 -12.09 -24.38
CA ILE A 297 6.93 -13.52 -24.76
C ILE A 297 8.10 -14.20 -24.04
N TYR A 298 9.29 -13.60 -24.11
CA TYR A 298 10.47 -14.09 -23.45
C TYR A 298 10.21 -14.25 -21.93
N ALA A 299 9.62 -13.23 -21.29
CA ALA A 299 9.27 -13.32 -19.87
C ALA A 299 8.31 -14.48 -19.57
N TYR A 300 7.29 -14.66 -20.41
CA TYR A 300 6.36 -15.77 -20.25
C TYR A 300 7.05 -17.12 -20.39
N GLU A 301 7.90 -17.30 -21.39
CA GLU A 301 8.63 -18.57 -21.63
C GLU A 301 9.65 -18.87 -20.52
N GLN A 302 10.28 -17.86 -19.94
CA GLN A 302 11.24 -18.04 -18.85
C GLN A 302 10.57 -18.32 -17.50
N LEU A 303 9.41 -17.72 -17.25
CA LEU A 303 8.78 -17.73 -15.93
C LEU A 303 7.62 -18.71 -15.79
N VAL A 304 7.05 -19.22 -16.91
CA VAL A 304 5.84 -20.06 -16.83
C VAL A 304 6.14 -21.45 -17.37
N SER A 305 6.14 -22.43 -16.49
CA SER A 305 6.17 -23.84 -16.91
C SER A 305 4.77 -24.32 -17.30
N ARG A 306 4.71 -25.12 -18.36
CA ARG A 306 3.49 -25.74 -18.84
C ARG A 306 3.55 -27.25 -18.78
N GLN A 307 2.70 -27.84 -17.98
CA GLN A 307 2.47 -29.29 -17.96
C GLN A 307 1.51 -29.69 -19.08
N ARG A 308 2.03 -29.88 -20.31
CA ARG A 308 1.22 -30.04 -21.54
C ARG A 308 0.15 -31.11 -21.45
N ARG A 309 0.46 -32.28 -20.84
CA ARG A 309 -0.49 -33.40 -20.71
C ARG A 309 -1.68 -33.10 -19.81
N LEU A 310 -1.51 -32.24 -18.83
CA LEU A 310 -2.51 -31.90 -17.83
C LEU A 310 -3.17 -30.53 -18.10
N GLY A 311 -2.67 -29.76 -19.06
CA GLY A 311 -3.17 -28.40 -19.33
C GLY A 311 -2.93 -27.41 -18.18
N LEU A 312 -1.94 -27.69 -17.32
CA LEU A 312 -1.66 -26.88 -16.15
C LEU A 312 -0.47 -25.94 -16.40
N TYR A 313 -0.50 -24.80 -15.72
CA TYR A 313 0.51 -23.73 -15.77
C TYR A 313 0.94 -23.36 -14.36
N GLN A 314 2.23 -23.09 -14.20
CA GLN A 314 2.81 -22.71 -12.90
C GLN A 314 3.92 -21.68 -13.12
N LEU A 315 4.02 -20.71 -12.23
CA LEU A 315 5.15 -19.79 -12.20
C LEU A 315 6.36 -20.51 -11.60
N THR A 316 7.52 -20.46 -12.29
CA THR A 316 8.76 -21.18 -11.91
C THR A 316 9.86 -20.25 -11.38
N TRP A 317 9.49 -19.13 -10.83
CA TRP A 317 10.48 -18.22 -10.24
C TRP A 317 11.09 -18.83 -8.97
N VAL A 318 12.42 -19.07 -9.01
CA VAL A 318 13.23 -19.44 -7.85
C VAL A 318 14.07 -18.21 -7.49
N GLN A 319 13.92 -17.73 -6.27
CA GLN A 319 14.75 -16.64 -5.79
C GLN A 319 16.21 -17.11 -5.72
N SER A 320 17.08 -16.57 -6.56
CA SER A 320 18.52 -16.76 -6.42
C SER A 320 18.92 -16.10 -5.08
N ASN A 321 19.21 -16.92 -4.07
CA ASN A 321 19.87 -16.43 -2.87
C ASN A 321 21.28 -16.00 -3.28
N ALA A 322 21.49 -14.73 -3.54
CA ALA A 322 22.79 -14.09 -3.64
C ALA A 322 23.18 -13.49 -2.29
#